data_09771dcf67d68217e2db132b29e32bd6
#
_entry.id   09771dcf67d68217e2db132b29e32bd6
#
_cell.length_a   1.000
_cell.length_b   1.000
_cell.length_c   1.000
_cell.angle_alpha   90.00
_cell.angle_beta   90.00
_cell.angle_gamma   90.00
#
_symmetry.space_group_name_H-M   'P 1'
#
loop_
_entity.id
_entity.type
_entity.pdbx_description
1 polymer ?
#
loop_
_entity_poly.entity_id
_entity_poly.type
_entity_poly.pdbx_seq_one_letter_code
_entity_poly.pdbx_strand_id
1 'polypeptide(L)'
;MTKVLVLWADTRSANFGVQVLARGLAELATRAWGPETVVEFQNYMPGDSPVSFTTRSIARDVGRRSGPIKTKLREYDIILDSGAGDSFTDIYGLKRHAFMVYASRSAAKLGIPVALGPQTIGPFTTAVGRRGGRYCLDRASVVQSRDDVSAEYSATLGRPVDARATDVVFALPRTEVPTSRDVVVNVSGLLWFSDRHGDSAGYRNSVRSLLGELRSAGRQVSLLAHVVDAVSVDDDAAAIRDLDSESRSGLEVVVPRTLDEVRNTVGSAEWVVGARMHACLNALSMGTPAIPWAYSRKFVPLMSDLGWDLSVDLAHEQNPGEVTAQVITTRKGADVGDQVKGVHDLADERLDAAVASLQTVGTR
;
A
#
# COMPACT_ATOMS: atom_id res chain seq x y z
N MET A 1 2.10 -13.53 26.04
CA MET A 1 2.65 -13.40 24.68
C MET A 1 1.47 -13.31 23.72
N THR A 2 1.22 -12.14 23.17
CA THR A 2 0.06 -11.88 22.30
C THR A 2 0.33 -12.43 20.91
N LYS A 3 -0.61 -13.17 20.33
CA LYS A 3 -0.54 -13.69 18.96
C LYS A 3 -1.50 -12.92 18.07
N VAL A 4 -0.97 -12.27 17.05
CA VAL A 4 -1.72 -11.44 16.10
C VAL A 4 -1.67 -12.06 14.71
N LEU A 5 -2.82 -12.19 14.06
CA LEU A 5 -2.89 -12.52 12.64
C LEU A 5 -3.20 -11.29 11.82
N VAL A 6 -2.30 -10.88 10.97
CA VAL A 6 -2.53 -9.84 9.97
C VAL A 6 -3.19 -10.47 8.74
N LEU A 7 -4.39 -10.02 8.41
CA LEU A 7 -5.11 -10.49 7.21
C LEU A 7 -4.78 -9.65 5.99
N TRP A 8 -4.81 -10.29 4.82
CA TRP A 8 -4.66 -9.72 3.48
C TRP A 8 -3.28 -9.08 3.25
N ALA A 9 -2.28 -9.62 3.91
CA ALA A 9 -0.88 -9.23 3.78
C ALA A 9 0.02 -10.48 3.71
N ASP A 10 1.22 -10.32 3.15
CA ASP A 10 2.17 -11.42 2.93
C ASP A 10 3.58 -10.86 2.75
N THR A 11 4.58 -11.47 3.38
CA THR A 11 5.99 -11.03 3.29
C THR A 11 6.69 -11.55 2.04
N ARG A 12 6.07 -12.50 1.31
CA ARG A 12 6.61 -13.12 0.09
C ARG A 12 5.89 -12.72 -1.18
N SER A 13 5.04 -11.69 -1.10
CA SER A 13 4.30 -11.20 -2.26
C SER A 13 5.24 -10.65 -3.33
N ALA A 14 4.94 -10.90 -4.60
CA ALA A 14 5.58 -10.26 -5.74
C ALA A 14 5.39 -8.73 -5.77
N ASN A 15 4.39 -8.23 -5.06
CA ASN A 15 4.10 -6.80 -4.90
C ASN A 15 4.64 -6.30 -3.56
N PHE A 16 5.67 -5.45 -3.59
CA PHE A 16 6.29 -4.90 -2.38
C PHE A 16 5.33 -4.02 -1.56
N GLY A 17 4.28 -3.45 -2.15
CA GLY A 17 3.23 -2.79 -1.38
C GLY A 17 2.48 -3.73 -0.43
N VAL A 18 2.29 -5.00 -0.81
CA VAL A 18 1.71 -6.02 0.08
C VAL A 18 2.67 -6.40 1.20
N GLN A 19 4.00 -6.45 0.90
CA GLN A 19 5.03 -6.65 1.94
C GLN A 19 5.10 -5.47 2.90
N VAL A 20 4.90 -4.23 2.42
CA VAL A 20 4.79 -3.04 3.28
C VAL A 20 3.64 -3.19 4.26
N LEU A 21 2.45 -3.62 3.79
CA LEU A 21 1.29 -3.84 4.67
C LEU A 21 1.60 -4.88 5.76
N ALA A 22 2.26 -5.99 5.39
CA ALA A 22 2.65 -7.01 6.34
C ALA A 22 3.59 -6.46 7.41
N ARG A 23 4.73 -5.92 7.00
CA ARG A 23 5.78 -5.43 7.92
C ARG A 23 5.32 -4.21 8.72
N GLY A 24 4.64 -3.26 8.09
CA GLY A 24 4.17 -2.05 8.76
C GLY A 24 3.11 -2.35 9.83
N LEU A 25 2.17 -3.28 9.57
CA LEU A 25 1.21 -3.70 10.58
C LEU A 25 1.86 -4.55 11.69
N ALA A 26 2.91 -5.30 11.39
CA ALA A 26 3.68 -6.00 12.42
C ALA A 26 4.39 -5.01 13.36
N GLU A 27 4.95 -3.92 12.82
CA GLU A 27 5.53 -2.84 13.64
C GLU A 27 4.47 -2.18 14.54
N LEU A 28 3.28 -1.85 13.99
CA LEU A 28 2.19 -1.30 14.80
C LEU A 28 1.73 -2.28 15.89
N ALA A 29 1.61 -3.56 15.55
CA ALA A 29 1.24 -4.60 16.52
C ALA A 29 2.28 -4.71 17.66
N THR A 30 3.57 -4.70 17.32
CA THR A 30 4.66 -4.73 18.30
C THR A 30 4.66 -3.48 19.18
N ARG A 31 4.42 -2.29 18.60
CA ARG A 31 4.30 -1.04 19.36
C ARG A 31 3.06 -1.04 20.28
N ALA A 32 1.94 -1.65 19.85
CA ALA A 32 0.70 -1.67 20.61
C ALA A 32 0.71 -2.68 21.76
N TRP A 33 1.23 -3.90 21.53
CA TRP A 33 1.11 -5.01 22.45
C TRP A 33 2.44 -5.53 23.02
N GLY A 34 3.54 -4.85 22.68
CA GLY A 34 4.87 -5.11 23.21
C GLY A 34 5.76 -5.99 22.32
N PRO A 35 7.08 -6.02 22.61
CA PRO A 35 8.09 -6.68 21.76
C PRO A 35 7.95 -8.20 21.70
N GLU A 36 7.26 -8.82 22.66
CA GLU A 36 6.99 -10.26 22.69
C GLU A 36 5.77 -10.67 21.85
N THR A 37 5.22 -9.74 21.04
CA THR A 37 4.08 -10.02 20.16
C THR A 37 4.51 -10.88 18.99
N VAL A 38 3.83 -12.01 18.79
CA VAL A 38 4.03 -12.87 17.61
C VAL A 38 3.04 -12.46 16.54
N VAL A 39 3.55 -12.02 15.40
CA VAL A 39 2.73 -11.61 14.25
C VAL A 39 2.91 -12.61 13.11
N GLU A 40 1.80 -13.15 12.63
CA GLU A 40 1.75 -13.98 11.43
C GLU A 40 0.84 -13.35 10.38
N PHE A 41 0.98 -13.82 9.13
CA PHE A 41 0.31 -13.22 7.99
C PHE A 41 -0.58 -14.22 7.26
N GLN A 42 -1.69 -13.72 6.71
CA GLN A 42 -2.62 -14.50 5.90
C GLN A 42 -3.12 -13.66 4.72
N ASN A 43 -2.72 -14.03 3.53
CA ASN A 43 -3.23 -13.44 2.30
C ASN A 43 -4.46 -14.23 1.77
N TYR A 44 -5.07 -13.77 0.67
CA TYR A 44 -6.15 -14.46 -0.03
C TYR A 44 -5.73 -15.84 -0.54
N MET A 45 -4.55 -15.93 -1.10
CA MET A 45 -3.93 -17.17 -1.60
C MET A 45 -2.87 -17.65 -0.60
N PRO A 46 -2.44 -18.91 -0.69
CA PRO A 46 -1.32 -19.38 0.10
C PRO A 46 -0.08 -18.52 -0.13
N GLY A 47 0.61 -18.19 0.95
CA GLY A 47 1.81 -17.38 1.00
C GLY A 47 2.60 -17.77 2.24
N ASP A 48 2.75 -16.84 3.19
CA ASP A 48 3.31 -17.15 4.52
C ASP A 48 2.48 -18.22 5.24
N SER A 49 1.16 -18.19 5.06
CA SER A 49 0.23 -19.23 5.53
C SER A 49 -0.18 -20.17 4.38
N PRO A 50 -0.31 -21.49 4.61
CA PRO A 50 -0.81 -22.43 3.60
C PRO A 50 -2.31 -22.38 3.39
N VAL A 51 -3.04 -21.65 4.24
CA VAL A 51 -4.50 -21.50 4.15
C VAL A 51 -4.86 -20.53 3.02
N SER A 52 -5.95 -20.78 2.33
CA SER A 52 -6.46 -19.89 1.28
C SER A 52 -7.91 -19.48 1.54
N PHE A 53 -8.23 -18.23 1.18
CA PHE A 53 -9.59 -17.67 1.20
C PHE A 53 -10.21 -17.71 -0.20
N THR A 54 -10.36 -18.92 -0.75
CA THR A 54 -11.07 -19.12 -2.01
C THR A 54 -12.54 -19.46 -1.75
N THR A 55 -13.38 -19.32 -2.77
CA THR A 55 -14.79 -19.73 -2.69
C THR A 55 -14.93 -21.19 -2.23
N ARG A 56 -14.06 -22.09 -2.72
CA ARG A 56 -14.05 -23.50 -2.33
C ARG A 56 -13.64 -23.70 -0.87
N SER A 57 -12.66 -22.96 -0.39
CA SER A 57 -12.21 -23.01 1.01
C SER A 57 -13.32 -22.53 1.95
N ILE A 58 -13.95 -21.39 1.62
CA ILE A 58 -15.06 -20.83 2.38
C ILE A 58 -16.27 -21.79 2.38
N ALA A 59 -16.64 -22.36 1.22
CA ALA A 59 -17.74 -23.31 1.14
C ALA A 59 -17.49 -24.57 2.03
N ARG A 60 -16.25 -25.02 2.12
CA ARG A 60 -15.87 -26.13 3.03
C ARG A 60 -15.90 -25.73 4.51
N ASP A 61 -15.66 -24.44 4.80
CA ASP A 61 -15.58 -23.93 6.17
C ASP A 61 -16.97 -23.49 6.71
N VAL A 62 -17.86 -23.02 5.80
CA VAL A 62 -19.26 -22.66 6.15
C VAL A 62 -19.98 -23.88 6.70
N GLY A 63 -20.68 -23.76 7.80
CA GLY A 63 -21.43 -24.85 8.42
C GLY A 63 -20.60 -25.80 9.28
N ARG A 64 -19.27 -25.78 9.23
CA ARG A 64 -18.39 -26.58 10.09
C ARG A 64 -17.95 -25.80 11.31
N ARG A 65 -17.87 -26.44 12.49
CA ARG A 65 -17.33 -25.83 13.71
C ARG A 65 -15.81 -25.61 13.61
N SER A 66 -15.10 -26.46 12.85
CA SER A 66 -13.64 -26.47 12.64
C SER A 66 -13.32 -26.71 11.18
N GLY A 67 -13.55 -25.69 10.34
CA GLY A 67 -13.00 -25.66 8.99
C GLY A 67 -11.60 -25.04 8.99
N PRO A 68 -10.84 -25.11 7.88
CA PRO A 68 -9.45 -24.68 7.83
C PRO A 68 -9.25 -23.22 8.20
N ILE A 69 -10.17 -22.33 7.76
CA ILE A 69 -10.11 -20.91 8.08
C ILE A 69 -10.36 -20.67 9.58
N LYS A 70 -11.43 -21.26 10.13
CA LYS A 70 -11.74 -21.12 11.56
C LYS A 70 -10.69 -21.76 12.46
N THR A 71 -10.07 -22.84 12.01
CA THR A 71 -8.96 -23.47 12.74
C THR A 71 -7.78 -22.52 12.80
N LYS A 72 -7.39 -21.92 11.66
CA LYS A 72 -6.32 -20.93 11.63
C LYS A 72 -6.63 -19.73 12.53
N LEU A 73 -7.82 -19.15 12.42
CA LEU A 73 -8.19 -17.97 13.24
C LEU A 73 -8.08 -18.24 14.75
N ARG A 74 -8.40 -19.48 15.22
CA ARG A 74 -8.35 -19.81 16.65
C ARG A 74 -6.95 -19.82 17.27
N GLU A 75 -5.91 -19.81 16.45
CA GLU A 75 -4.51 -19.79 16.90
C GLU A 75 -4.08 -18.43 17.42
N TYR A 76 -4.93 -17.38 17.26
CA TYR A 76 -4.58 -15.99 17.54
C TYR A 76 -5.52 -15.36 18.56
N ASP A 77 -4.95 -14.42 19.29
CA ASP A 77 -5.67 -13.61 20.29
C ASP A 77 -6.38 -12.43 19.64
N ILE A 78 -5.80 -11.89 18.55
CA ILE A 78 -6.29 -10.70 17.83
C ILE A 78 -6.14 -10.92 16.32
N ILE A 79 -7.13 -10.44 15.56
CA ILE A 79 -7.05 -10.30 14.11
C ILE A 79 -6.86 -8.82 13.76
N LEU A 80 -5.79 -8.51 13.02
CA LEU A 80 -5.52 -7.18 12.50
C LEU A 80 -5.75 -7.19 10.98
N ASP A 81 -6.83 -6.58 10.52
CA ASP A 81 -7.25 -6.62 9.11
C ASP A 81 -6.67 -5.41 8.38
N SER A 82 -5.84 -5.65 7.36
CA SER A 82 -5.19 -4.62 6.55
C SER A 82 -6.08 -4.04 5.44
N GLY A 83 -7.26 -4.63 5.21
CA GLY A 83 -8.06 -4.32 4.02
C GLY A 83 -7.33 -4.51 2.69
N ALA A 84 -6.18 -5.21 2.68
CA ALA A 84 -5.23 -5.22 1.56
C ALA A 84 -4.88 -3.79 1.09
N GLY A 85 -4.84 -2.84 2.02
CA GLY A 85 -4.60 -1.42 1.79
C GLY A 85 -5.82 -0.66 1.27
N ASP A 86 -6.42 -1.05 0.17
CA ASP A 86 -7.54 -0.34 -0.47
C ASP A 86 -8.68 -1.26 -0.93
N SER A 87 -8.70 -2.51 -0.46
CA SER A 87 -9.66 -3.49 -0.97
C SER A 87 -10.88 -3.68 -0.08
N PHE A 88 -10.98 -2.95 1.03
CA PHE A 88 -12.21 -2.94 1.84
C PHE A 88 -13.31 -2.09 1.16
N THR A 89 -13.77 -2.61 0.03
CA THR A 89 -14.73 -2.01 -0.90
C THR A 89 -15.36 -3.10 -1.77
N ASP A 90 -16.41 -2.80 -2.51
CA ASP A 90 -17.00 -3.71 -3.50
C ASP A 90 -16.66 -3.34 -4.97
N ILE A 91 -15.88 -2.27 -5.20
CA ILE A 91 -15.49 -1.88 -6.57
C ILE A 91 -14.59 -2.92 -7.25
N TYR A 92 -13.83 -3.70 -6.48
CA TYR A 92 -13.00 -4.81 -6.97
C TYR A 92 -13.76 -6.13 -7.07
N GLY A 93 -15.10 -6.07 -6.91
CA GLY A 93 -16.02 -7.18 -7.02
C GLY A 93 -16.51 -7.73 -5.67
N LEU A 94 -17.79 -8.07 -5.63
CA LEU A 94 -18.46 -8.60 -4.44
C LEU A 94 -17.83 -9.89 -3.89
N LYS A 95 -17.18 -10.69 -4.75
CA LYS A 95 -16.50 -11.92 -4.32
C LYS A 95 -15.37 -11.63 -3.35
N ARG A 96 -14.49 -10.64 -3.67
CA ARG A 96 -13.38 -10.25 -2.82
C ARG A 96 -13.88 -9.68 -1.50
N HIS A 97 -14.87 -8.79 -1.58
CA HIS A 97 -15.52 -8.22 -0.40
C HIS A 97 -16.16 -9.30 0.49
N ALA A 98 -16.85 -10.30 -0.10
CA ALA A 98 -17.43 -11.40 0.65
C ALA A 98 -16.40 -12.25 1.42
N PHE A 99 -15.16 -12.34 0.95
CA PHE A 99 -14.09 -13.02 1.68
C PHE A 99 -13.72 -12.26 2.95
N MET A 100 -13.63 -10.93 2.89
CA MET A 100 -13.37 -10.08 4.06
C MET A 100 -14.52 -10.17 5.08
N VAL A 101 -15.76 -10.07 4.62
CA VAL A 101 -16.94 -10.23 5.47
C VAL A 101 -16.97 -11.62 6.13
N TYR A 102 -16.57 -12.66 5.39
CA TYR A 102 -16.51 -14.02 5.94
C TYR A 102 -15.46 -14.16 7.03
N ALA A 103 -14.26 -13.58 6.85
CA ALA A 103 -13.19 -13.58 7.85
C ALA A 103 -13.64 -12.87 9.13
N SER A 104 -14.14 -11.64 9.01
CA SER A 104 -14.67 -10.85 10.13
C SER A 104 -15.80 -11.59 10.87
N ARG A 105 -16.77 -12.16 10.12
CA ARG A 105 -17.86 -12.94 10.73
C ARG A 105 -17.36 -14.19 11.45
N SER A 106 -16.34 -14.85 10.91
CA SER A 106 -15.76 -16.07 11.51
C SER A 106 -15.03 -15.73 12.80
N ALA A 107 -14.22 -14.67 12.80
CA ALA A 107 -13.54 -14.17 14.00
C ALA A 107 -14.55 -13.79 15.10
N ALA A 108 -15.59 -13.00 14.75
CA ALA A 108 -16.65 -12.62 15.69
C ALA A 108 -17.37 -13.82 16.32
N LYS A 109 -17.68 -14.87 15.53
CA LYS A 109 -18.29 -16.10 16.05
C LYS A 109 -17.37 -16.90 16.97
N LEU A 110 -16.06 -16.73 16.84
CA LEU A 110 -15.04 -17.37 17.67
C LEU A 110 -14.71 -16.54 18.91
N GLY A 111 -15.29 -15.34 19.05
CA GLY A 111 -14.99 -14.41 20.13
C GLY A 111 -13.59 -13.80 20.04
N ILE A 112 -13.01 -13.75 18.81
CA ILE A 112 -11.70 -13.16 18.57
C ILE A 112 -11.91 -11.70 18.17
N PRO A 113 -11.30 -10.73 18.86
CA PRO A 113 -11.40 -9.32 18.49
C PRO A 113 -10.76 -9.07 17.12
N VAL A 114 -11.40 -8.21 16.33
CA VAL A 114 -10.91 -7.75 15.02
C VAL A 114 -10.65 -6.27 15.11
N ALA A 115 -9.43 -5.84 14.83
CA ALA A 115 -9.09 -4.46 14.58
C ALA A 115 -8.93 -4.24 13.06
N LEU A 116 -9.62 -3.26 12.51
CA LEU A 116 -9.36 -2.78 11.15
C LEU A 116 -8.21 -1.79 11.23
N GLY A 117 -7.05 -2.16 10.70
CA GLY A 117 -5.84 -1.34 10.68
C GLY A 117 -5.95 -0.15 9.71
N PRO A 118 -4.90 0.67 9.60
CA PRO A 118 -4.90 1.79 8.67
C PRO A 118 -5.13 1.33 7.24
N GLN A 119 -6.29 1.68 6.67
CA GLN A 119 -6.71 1.23 5.35
C GLN A 119 -7.68 2.21 4.69
N THR A 120 -7.85 2.09 3.39
CA THR A 120 -8.92 2.79 2.67
C THR A 120 -10.25 2.07 2.92
N ILE A 121 -11.29 2.81 3.33
CA ILE A 121 -12.63 2.30 3.60
C ILE A 121 -13.57 2.75 2.50
N GLY A 122 -14.17 1.78 1.79
CA GLY A 122 -15.16 2.03 0.74
C GLY A 122 -14.57 2.69 -0.54
N PRO A 123 -15.44 3.30 -1.37
CA PRO A 123 -16.89 3.28 -1.26
C PRO A 123 -17.46 1.88 -1.48
N PHE A 124 -18.67 1.63 -0.93
CA PHE A 124 -19.48 0.48 -1.29
C PHE A 124 -20.59 0.95 -2.23
N THR A 125 -20.56 0.47 -3.48
CA THR A 125 -21.43 0.91 -4.55
C THR A 125 -22.75 0.14 -4.59
N THR A 126 -22.76 -1.09 -4.07
CA THR A 126 -23.95 -1.95 -4.03
C THR A 126 -24.56 -1.99 -2.62
N ALA A 127 -25.88 -2.23 -2.53
CA ALA A 127 -26.55 -2.41 -1.24
C ALA A 127 -25.99 -3.60 -0.44
N VAL A 128 -25.61 -4.67 -1.13
CA VAL A 128 -25.00 -5.87 -0.52
C VAL A 128 -23.62 -5.56 0.01
N GLY A 129 -22.77 -4.87 -0.78
CA GLY A 129 -21.44 -4.42 -0.37
C GLY A 129 -21.53 -3.50 0.83
N ARG A 130 -22.41 -2.50 0.81
CA ARG A 130 -22.63 -1.57 1.92
C ARG A 130 -23.06 -2.27 3.20
N ARG A 131 -23.99 -3.25 3.11
CA ARG A 131 -24.42 -4.03 4.27
C ARG A 131 -23.27 -4.88 4.84
N GLY A 132 -22.46 -5.49 3.97
CA GLY A 132 -21.29 -6.27 4.37
C GLY A 132 -20.21 -5.39 5.01
N GLY A 133 -19.89 -4.22 4.41
CA GLY A 133 -18.95 -3.26 4.96
C GLY A 133 -19.39 -2.76 6.33
N ARG A 134 -20.64 -2.32 6.45
CA ARG A 134 -21.20 -1.90 7.74
C ARG A 134 -21.13 -3.01 8.80
N TYR A 135 -21.45 -4.27 8.42
CA TYR A 135 -21.32 -5.39 9.35
C TYR A 135 -19.90 -5.53 9.91
N CYS A 136 -18.87 -5.39 9.05
CA CYS A 136 -17.46 -5.46 9.50
C CYS A 136 -17.11 -4.29 10.41
N LEU A 137 -17.52 -3.07 10.05
CA LEU A 137 -17.31 -1.86 10.84
C LEU A 137 -17.95 -1.94 12.21
N ASP A 138 -19.23 -2.35 12.28
CA ASP A 138 -19.99 -2.46 13.55
C ASP A 138 -19.42 -3.54 14.49
N ARG A 139 -18.70 -4.53 13.97
CA ARG A 139 -18.13 -5.65 14.74
C ARG A 139 -16.66 -5.51 15.05
N ALA A 140 -15.99 -4.55 14.43
CA ALA A 140 -14.59 -4.27 14.73
C ALA A 140 -14.46 -3.66 16.12
N SER A 141 -13.49 -4.16 16.89
CA SER A 141 -13.12 -3.58 18.18
C SER A 141 -12.50 -2.20 18.01
N VAL A 142 -11.72 -2.03 16.93
CA VAL A 142 -11.10 -0.77 16.52
C VAL A 142 -11.21 -0.62 15.00
N VAL A 143 -11.50 0.59 14.55
CA VAL A 143 -11.53 0.97 13.12
C VAL A 143 -10.57 2.12 12.89
N GLN A 144 -9.60 1.92 12.02
CA GLN A 144 -8.64 2.95 11.62
C GLN A 144 -8.79 3.23 10.13
N SER A 145 -8.58 4.47 9.72
CA SER A 145 -8.45 4.87 8.31
C SER A 145 -7.03 5.35 8.06
N ARG A 146 -6.55 5.22 6.82
CA ARG A 146 -5.26 5.79 6.42
C ARG A 146 -5.39 7.14 5.71
N ASP A 147 -6.62 7.57 5.44
CA ASP A 147 -6.95 8.83 4.79
C ASP A 147 -8.27 9.39 5.32
N ASP A 148 -8.44 10.72 5.22
CA ASP A 148 -9.59 11.44 5.75
C ASP A 148 -10.87 11.12 4.97
N VAL A 149 -10.79 10.87 3.66
CA VAL A 149 -11.94 10.46 2.83
C VAL A 149 -12.53 9.15 3.34
N SER A 150 -11.67 8.20 3.71
CA SER A 150 -12.08 6.92 4.32
C SER A 150 -12.70 7.11 5.69
N ALA A 151 -12.17 8.01 6.52
CA ALA A 151 -12.72 8.33 7.84
C ALA A 151 -14.14 8.92 7.72
N GLU A 152 -14.32 9.90 6.85
CA GLU A 152 -15.61 10.52 6.57
C GLU A 152 -16.62 9.50 6.02
N TYR A 153 -16.17 8.66 5.07
CA TYR A 153 -17.04 7.64 4.52
C TYR A 153 -17.49 6.61 5.57
N SER A 154 -16.60 6.18 6.46
CA SER A 154 -16.94 5.30 7.58
C SER A 154 -18.01 5.92 8.49
N ALA A 155 -17.89 7.22 8.78
CA ALA A 155 -18.88 7.96 9.56
C ALA A 155 -20.26 7.99 8.87
N THR A 156 -20.32 8.13 7.53
CA THR A 156 -21.61 8.05 6.78
C THR A 156 -22.29 6.69 6.89
N LEU A 157 -21.52 5.64 7.18
CA LEU A 157 -22.05 4.29 7.44
C LEU A 157 -22.49 4.09 8.89
N GLY A 158 -22.37 5.11 9.75
CA GLY A 158 -22.75 5.08 11.14
C GLY A 158 -21.66 4.58 12.10
N ARG A 159 -20.41 4.42 11.63
CA ARG A 159 -19.25 4.00 12.42
C ARG A 159 -18.08 4.95 12.18
N PRO A 160 -17.94 6.05 12.94
CA PRO A 160 -16.73 6.87 12.92
C PRO A 160 -15.49 6.02 13.24
N VAL A 161 -14.34 6.38 12.68
CA VAL A 161 -13.08 5.71 12.97
C VAL A 161 -12.61 6.04 14.40
N ASP A 162 -11.91 5.11 15.04
CA ASP A 162 -11.30 5.31 16.36
C ASP A 162 -9.97 6.06 16.25
N ALA A 163 -9.28 5.94 15.09
CA ALA A 163 -8.11 6.76 14.79
C ALA A 163 -8.03 7.08 13.29
N ARG A 164 -7.70 8.33 12.99
CA ARG A 164 -7.23 8.76 11.67
C ARG A 164 -5.72 8.52 11.64
N ALA A 165 -5.32 7.46 10.98
CA ALA A 165 -3.93 7.06 10.82
C ALA A 165 -3.37 7.56 9.48
N THR A 166 -2.28 6.96 9.03
CA THR A 166 -1.71 7.10 7.70
C THR A 166 -1.26 5.73 7.18
N ASP A 167 -0.60 5.69 6.02
CA ASP A 167 -0.10 4.43 5.48
C ASP A 167 0.96 3.83 6.40
N VAL A 168 0.88 2.52 6.61
CA VAL A 168 1.76 1.78 7.51
C VAL A 168 3.21 1.70 7.04
N VAL A 169 3.54 2.18 5.84
CA VAL A 169 4.91 2.32 5.37
C VAL A 169 5.74 3.22 6.29
N PHE A 170 5.12 4.23 6.90
CA PHE A 170 5.76 5.14 7.83
C PHE A 170 6.05 4.50 9.21
N ALA A 171 5.46 3.35 9.52
CA ALA A 171 5.81 2.57 10.70
C ALA A 171 7.11 1.79 10.55
N LEU A 172 7.57 1.57 9.31
CA LEU A 172 8.81 0.85 9.03
C LEU A 172 10.03 1.64 9.49
N PRO A 173 11.08 0.96 9.99
CA PRO A 173 12.32 1.64 10.42
C PRO A 173 12.89 2.53 9.33
N ARG A 174 13.28 3.75 9.70
CA ARG A 174 13.96 4.70 8.81
C ARG A 174 15.47 4.46 8.94
N THR A 175 16.08 3.97 7.88
CA THR A 175 17.53 3.79 7.82
C THR A 175 18.12 4.92 6.99
N GLU A 176 19.12 5.61 7.52
CA GLU A 176 19.87 6.60 6.74
C GLU A 176 20.62 5.91 5.60
N VAL A 177 20.36 6.35 4.38
CA VAL A 177 21.01 5.85 3.16
C VAL A 177 21.69 7.02 2.49
N PRO A 178 23.01 6.96 2.23
CA PRO A 178 23.71 8.02 1.51
C PRO A 178 23.13 8.21 0.10
N THR A 179 22.91 9.45 -0.31
CA THR A 179 22.46 9.75 -1.68
C THR A 179 23.55 9.37 -2.68
N SER A 180 23.22 8.45 -3.57
CA SER A 180 24.10 7.92 -4.60
C SER A 180 23.44 7.83 -5.97
N ARG A 181 22.12 8.05 -6.03
CA ARG A 181 21.30 8.10 -7.26
C ARG A 181 20.69 9.48 -7.41
N ASP A 182 20.57 9.92 -8.65
CA ASP A 182 19.97 11.21 -8.96
C ASP A 182 18.43 11.04 -9.02
N VAL A 183 17.87 10.43 -10.07
CA VAL A 183 16.43 10.23 -10.21
C VAL A 183 16.12 8.74 -10.32
N VAL A 184 15.28 8.23 -9.42
CA VAL A 184 14.75 6.86 -9.52
C VAL A 184 13.33 6.91 -10.09
N VAL A 185 13.10 6.22 -11.19
CA VAL A 185 11.79 6.14 -11.87
C VAL A 185 11.22 4.73 -11.75
N ASN A 186 10.08 4.60 -11.08
CA ASN A 186 9.31 3.37 -11.07
C ASN A 186 8.39 3.29 -12.28
N VAL A 187 8.58 2.28 -13.11
CA VAL A 187 7.74 2.00 -14.30
C VAL A 187 6.72 0.93 -13.94
N SER A 188 5.42 1.26 -14.04
CA SER A 188 4.34 0.35 -13.66
C SER A 188 3.95 -0.59 -14.80
N GLY A 189 4.13 -1.90 -14.62
CA GLY A 189 3.66 -2.92 -15.56
C GLY A 189 2.15 -2.86 -15.79
N LEU A 190 1.37 -2.58 -14.72
CA LEU A 190 -0.08 -2.44 -14.81
C LEU A 190 -0.52 -1.39 -15.84
N LEU A 191 0.13 -0.22 -15.84
CA LEU A 191 -0.16 0.87 -16.77
C LEU A 191 0.52 0.69 -18.12
N TRP A 192 1.63 -0.04 -18.15
CA TRP A 192 2.38 -0.29 -19.37
C TRP A 192 1.64 -1.25 -20.33
N PHE A 193 1.04 -2.31 -19.78
CA PHE A 193 0.43 -3.40 -20.56
C PHE A 193 -1.11 -3.43 -20.53
N SER A 194 -1.78 -2.51 -19.84
CA SER A 194 -3.23 -2.61 -19.65
C SER A 194 -3.91 -1.24 -19.62
N ASP A 195 -5.00 -1.12 -20.39
CA ASP A 195 -5.87 0.07 -20.42
C ASP A 195 -6.92 0.11 -19.29
N ARG A 196 -6.85 -0.81 -18.33
CA ARG A 196 -7.83 -0.87 -17.22
C ARG A 196 -7.83 0.37 -16.32
N HIS A 197 -6.71 1.08 -16.27
CA HIS A 197 -6.50 2.22 -15.38
C HIS A 197 -6.11 3.51 -16.13
N GLY A 198 -6.34 3.55 -17.42
CA GLY A 198 -6.01 4.67 -18.29
C GLY A 198 -5.43 4.22 -19.63
N ASP A 199 -5.00 5.18 -20.44
CA ASP A 199 -4.36 4.94 -21.74
C ASP A 199 -2.92 4.43 -21.56
N SER A 200 -2.69 3.17 -21.83
CA SER A 200 -1.35 2.56 -21.73
C SER A 200 -0.35 3.14 -22.76
N ALA A 201 -0.81 3.54 -23.94
CA ALA A 201 0.03 4.17 -24.93
C ALA A 201 0.46 5.58 -24.47
N GLY A 202 -0.48 6.36 -23.93
CA GLY A 202 -0.19 7.66 -23.30
C GLY A 202 0.78 7.53 -22.14
N TYR A 203 0.60 6.53 -21.27
CA TYR A 203 1.54 6.27 -20.18
C TYR A 203 2.96 5.96 -20.68
N ARG A 204 3.10 5.07 -21.65
CA ARG A 204 4.41 4.77 -22.27
C ARG A 204 5.07 6.00 -22.86
N ASN A 205 4.30 6.85 -23.56
CA ASN A 205 4.80 8.09 -24.15
C ASN A 205 5.26 9.07 -23.06
N SER A 206 4.49 9.20 -21.96
CA SER A 206 4.85 10.04 -20.82
C SER A 206 6.13 9.59 -20.13
N VAL A 207 6.34 8.27 -19.97
CA VAL A 207 7.61 7.71 -19.45
C VAL A 207 8.77 8.05 -20.37
N ARG A 208 8.62 7.84 -21.70
CA ARG A 208 9.68 8.17 -22.68
C ARG A 208 10.00 9.67 -22.69
N SER A 209 8.98 10.54 -22.64
CA SER A 209 9.13 11.98 -22.53
C SER A 209 9.93 12.36 -21.28
N LEU A 210 9.55 11.85 -20.11
CA LEU A 210 10.28 12.09 -18.86
C LEU A 210 11.76 11.73 -18.99
N LEU A 211 12.06 10.52 -19.50
CA LEU A 211 13.44 10.06 -19.67
C LEU A 211 14.23 10.93 -20.65
N GLY A 212 13.59 11.37 -21.73
CA GLY A 212 14.19 12.27 -22.72
C GLY A 212 14.52 13.64 -22.13
N GLU A 213 13.58 14.26 -21.42
CA GLU A 213 13.75 15.55 -20.76
C GLU A 213 14.84 15.52 -19.68
N LEU A 214 14.81 14.51 -18.80
CA LEU A 214 15.84 14.34 -17.77
C LEU A 214 17.23 14.15 -18.36
N ARG A 215 17.36 13.33 -19.42
CA ARG A 215 18.62 13.15 -20.14
C ARG A 215 19.11 14.45 -20.77
N SER A 216 18.22 15.21 -21.40
CA SER A 216 18.55 16.50 -22.02
C SER A 216 19.01 17.53 -20.99
N ALA A 217 18.51 17.41 -19.76
CA ALA A 217 18.92 18.24 -18.61
C ALA A 217 20.19 17.70 -17.90
N GLY A 218 20.81 16.63 -18.40
CA GLY A 218 22.02 16.05 -17.82
C GLY A 218 21.76 15.24 -16.54
N ARG A 219 20.50 14.90 -16.23
CA ARG A 219 20.13 14.11 -15.04
C ARG A 219 20.37 12.61 -15.31
N GLN A 220 20.80 11.89 -14.26
CA GLN A 220 20.99 10.45 -14.31
C GLN A 220 19.74 9.73 -13.80
N VAL A 221 19.28 8.72 -14.53
CA VAL A 221 18.07 7.99 -14.19
C VAL A 221 18.39 6.53 -13.92
N SER A 222 17.83 6.01 -12.84
CA SER A 222 17.75 4.58 -12.52
C SER A 222 16.29 4.11 -12.59
N LEU A 223 16.04 2.96 -13.19
CA LEU A 223 14.69 2.37 -13.30
C LEU A 223 14.47 1.38 -12.15
N LEU A 224 13.31 1.47 -11.48
CA LEU A 224 12.97 0.61 -10.34
C LEU A 224 11.70 -0.22 -10.63
N ALA A 225 11.79 -1.54 -10.50
CA ALA A 225 10.62 -2.40 -10.41
C ALA A 225 10.10 -2.47 -8.96
N HIS A 226 8.78 -2.31 -8.77
CA HIS A 226 8.13 -2.41 -7.46
C HIS A 226 7.13 -3.58 -7.36
N VAL A 227 6.80 -4.19 -8.50
CA VAL A 227 6.11 -5.49 -8.61
C VAL A 227 6.97 -6.36 -9.51
N VAL A 228 7.41 -7.51 -9.00
CA VAL A 228 8.35 -8.40 -9.71
C VAL A 228 7.83 -9.82 -9.75
N ASP A 229 8.15 -10.55 -10.82
CA ASP A 229 7.74 -11.95 -11.01
C ASP A 229 6.22 -12.17 -10.90
N ALA A 230 5.43 -11.16 -11.25
CA ALA A 230 3.99 -11.28 -11.29
C ALA A 230 3.55 -12.17 -12.47
N VAL A 231 2.64 -13.10 -12.19
CA VAL A 231 2.08 -14.01 -13.21
C VAL A 231 1.14 -13.27 -14.20
N SER A 232 0.94 -11.98 -14.01
CA SER A 232 0.01 -11.14 -14.78
C SER A 232 0.76 -10.00 -15.48
N VAL A 233 0.00 -9.19 -16.25
CA VAL A 233 0.48 -7.93 -16.84
C VAL A 233 0.96 -6.88 -15.81
N ASP A 234 0.91 -7.21 -14.54
CA ASP A 234 1.25 -6.31 -13.42
C ASP A 234 2.76 -6.32 -13.08
N ASP A 235 3.61 -6.90 -13.93
CA ASP A 235 5.06 -7.05 -13.70
C ASP A 235 5.83 -5.80 -14.18
N ASP A 236 6.39 -5.03 -13.24
CA ASP A 236 7.17 -3.83 -13.52
C ASP A 236 8.51 -4.18 -14.19
N ALA A 237 9.12 -5.30 -13.81
CA ALA A 237 10.37 -5.73 -14.42
C ALA A 237 10.18 -6.09 -15.91
N ALA A 238 9.00 -6.62 -16.28
CA ALA A 238 8.66 -6.85 -17.67
C ALA A 238 8.50 -5.53 -18.44
N ALA A 239 7.84 -4.52 -17.84
CA ALA A 239 7.69 -3.20 -18.44
C ALA A 239 9.04 -2.49 -18.66
N ILE A 240 9.94 -2.59 -17.68
CA ILE A 240 11.30 -2.04 -17.79
C ILE A 240 12.10 -2.75 -18.91
N ARG A 241 12.01 -4.08 -19.01
CA ARG A 241 12.65 -4.81 -20.11
C ARG A 241 12.14 -4.39 -21.49
N ASP A 242 10.83 -4.18 -21.63
CA ASP A 242 10.21 -3.70 -22.86
C ASP A 242 10.71 -2.30 -23.22
N LEU A 243 10.70 -1.37 -22.28
CA LEU A 243 11.24 -0.02 -22.43
C LEU A 243 12.72 -0.02 -22.83
N ASP A 244 13.56 -0.83 -22.18
CA ASP A 244 15.01 -0.88 -22.48
C ASP A 244 15.31 -1.51 -23.84
N SER A 245 14.53 -2.53 -24.25
CA SER A 245 14.66 -3.15 -25.57
C SER A 245 14.41 -2.18 -26.73
N GLU A 246 13.50 -1.22 -26.52
CA GLU A 246 13.18 -0.18 -27.51
C GLU A 246 14.26 0.92 -27.56
N SER A 247 14.72 1.37 -26.40
CA SER A 247 15.56 2.58 -26.27
C SER A 247 17.06 2.30 -26.26
N ARG A 248 17.48 1.04 -25.94
CA ARG A 248 18.88 0.68 -25.64
C ARG A 248 19.53 1.71 -24.72
N SER A 249 18.81 2.09 -23.69
CA SER A 249 19.08 3.28 -22.90
C SER A 249 20.38 3.21 -22.11
N GLY A 250 20.84 1.99 -21.76
CA GLY A 250 21.98 1.76 -20.88
C GLY A 250 21.77 2.32 -19.47
N LEU A 251 20.51 2.54 -19.06
CA LEU A 251 20.16 3.02 -17.72
C LEU A 251 20.40 1.93 -16.67
N GLU A 252 20.71 2.34 -15.44
CA GLU A 252 20.69 1.40 -14.33
C GLU A 252 19.28 0.84 -14.17
N VAL A 253 19.16 -0.49 -14.08
CA VAL A 253 17.89 -1.18 -13.81
C VAL A 253 17.99 -1.92 -12.50
N VAL A 254 17.09 -1.57 -11.55
CA VAL A 254 17.00 -2.20 -10.25
C VAL A 254 15.74 -3.09 -10.21
N VAL A 255 15.97 -4.40 -10.13
CA VAL A 255 14.92 -5.40 -9.90
C VAL A 255 15.16 -5.99 -8.51
N PRO A 256 14.54 -5.40 -7.46
CA PRO A 256 14.80 -5.79 -6.09
C PRO A 256 14.24 -7.17 -5.76
N ARG A 257 14.90 -7.86 -4.83
CA ARG A 257 14.47 -9.18 -4.30
C ARG A 257 13.78 -9.04 -2.94
N THR A 258 14.03 -7.94 -2.25
CA THR A 258 13.52 -7.67 -0.90
C THR A 258 12.95 -6.26 -0.79
N LEU A 259 12.06 -6.06 0.17
CA LEU A 259 11.55 -4.72 0.49
C LEU A 259 12.66 -3.79 0.97
N ASP A 260 13.68 -4.31 1.64
CA ASP A 260 14.83 -3.51 2.10
C ASP A 260 15.66 -3.00 0.91
N GLU A 261 15.82 -3.79 -0.16
CA GLU A 261 16.45 -3.32 -1.40
C GLU A 261 15.62 -2.21 -2.08
N VAL A 262 14.28 -2.31 -2.09
CA VAL A 262 13.42 -1.22 -2.57
C VAL A 262 13.67 0.04 -1.76
N ARG A 263 13.60 -0.05 -0.42
CA ARG A 263 13.75 1.09 0.48
C ARG A 263 15.13 1.72 0.38
N ASN A 264 16.19 0.91 0.29
CA ASN A 264 17.55 1.40 0.07
C ASN A 264 17.70 2.10 -1.29
N THR A 265 17.07 1.58 -2.34
CA THR A 265 17.11 2.20 -3.67
C THR A 265 16.44 3.57 -3.66
N VAL A 266 15.20 3.66 -3.15
CA VAL A 266 14.49 4.93 -3.10
C VAL A 266 15.11 5.90 -2.08
N GLY A 267 15.64 5.41 -0.96
CA GLY A 267 16.34 6.22 0.05
C GLY A 267 17.67 6.78 -0.42
N SER A 268 18.31 6.16 -1.43
CA SER A 268 19.57 6.65 -2.03
C SER A 268 19.38 7.65 -3.16
N ALA A 269 18.13 8.01 -3.51
CA ALA A 269 17.81 8.91 -4.61
C ALA A 269 17.68 10.37 -4.15
N GLU A 270 17.98 11.33 -5.05
CA GLU A 270 17.61 12.72 -4.85
C GLU A 270 16.11 12.93 -5.11
N TRP A 271 15.57 12.24 -6.12
CA TRP A 271 14.15 12.25 -6.47
C TRP A 271 13.64 10.86 -6.82
N VAL A 272 12.39 10.59 -6.48
CA VAL A 272 11.68 9.39 -6.92
C VAL A 272 10.44 9.79 -7.69
N VAL A 273 10.22 9.19 -8.86
CA VAL A 273 8.99 9.32 -9.66
C VAL A 273 8.36 7.95 -9.77
N GLY A 274 7.04 7.82 -9.60
CA GLY A 274 6.44 6.51 -9.78
C GLY A 274 4.92 6.50 -9.87
N ALA A 275 4.40 5.54 -10.63
CA ALA A 275 2.99 5.24 -10.71
C ALA A 275 2.56 4.15 -9.70
N ARG A 276 3.48 3.48 -9.02
CA ARG A 276 3.17 2.64 -7.86
C ARG A 276 3.15 3.50 -6.59
N MET A 277 1.99 3.60 -5.97
CA MET A 277 1.82 4.42 -4.76
C MET A 277 2.86 4.08 -3.69
N HIS A 278 3.08 2.80 -3.40
CA HIS A 278 4.07 2.40 -2.39
C HIS A 278 5.53 2.59 -2.83
N ALA A 279 5.85 2.79 -4.11
CA ALA A 279 7.19 3.22 -4.49
C ALA A 279 7.46 4.65 -4.00
N CYS A 280 6.49 5.56 -4.21
CA CYS A 280 6.58 6.95 -3.73
C CYS A 280 6.46 7.06 -2.20
N LEU A 281 5.57 6.29 -1.59
CA LEU A 281 5.42 6.28 -0.12
C LEU A 281 6.66 5.72 0.57
N ASN A 282 7.31 4.67 0.02
CA ASN A 282 8.61 4.20 0.52
C ASN A 282 9.65 5.31 0.43
N ALA A 283 9.71 6.07 -0.68
CA ALA A 283 10.63 7.18 -0.83
C ALA A 283 10.39 8.24 0.24
N LEU A 284 9.16 8.74 0.36
CA LEU A 284 8.80 9.73 1.39
C LEU A 284 9.13 9.21 2.80
N SER A 285 8.82 7.94 3.11
CA SER A 285 9.11 7.36 4.43
C SER A 285 10.61 7.22 4.72
N MET A 286 11.46 7.21 3.69
CA MET A 286 12.92 7.20 3.80
C MET A 286 13.54 8.61 3.78
N GLY A 287 12.74 9.66 3.68
CA GLY A 287 13.22 11.04 3.61
C GLY A 287 13.50 11.54 2.20
N THR A 288 13.17 10.76 1.16
CA THR A 288 13.40 11.13 -0.23
C THR A 288 12.15 11.76 -0.84
N PRO A 289 12.24 12.93 -1.47
CA PRO A 289 11.14 13.55 -2.20
C PRO A 289 10.62 12.64 -3.32
N ALA A 290 9.30 12.57 -3.47
CA ALA A 290 8.68 11.75 -4.50
C ALA A 290 7.65 12.53 -5.31
N ILE A 291 7.52 12.21 -6.59
CA ILE A 291 6.48 12.72 -7.48
C ILE A 291 5.59 11.55 -7.91
N PRO A 292 4.48 11.28 -7.18
CA PRO A 292 3.53 10.27 -7.58
C PRO A 292 2.83 10.60 -8.89
N TRP A 293 2.81 9.64 -9.82
CA TRP A 293 1.97 9.66 -10.99
C TRP A 293 0.63 9.01 -10.66
N ALA A 294 -0.32 9.84 -10.23
CA ALA A 294 -1.62 9.42 -9.75
C ALA A 294 -2.52 8.98 -10.91
N TYR A 295 -2.89 7.71 -10.93
CA TYR A 295 -3.84 7.14 -11.90
C TYR A 295 -5.13 6.65 -11.24
N SER A 296 -5.26 6.81 -9.96
CA SER A 296 -6.43 6.34 -9.21
C SER A 296 -6.74 7.26 -8.03
N ARG A 297 -8.00 7.24 -7.62
CA ARG A 297 -8.58 8.08 -6.56
C ARG A 297 -7.88 8.03 -5.19
N LYS A 298 -7.07 7.01 -4.91
CA LYS A 298 -6.42 6.80 -3.61
C LYS A 298 -5.15 7.63 -3.40
N PHE A 299 -4.54 8.13 -4.48
CA PHE A 299 -3.27 8.85 -4.39
C PHE A 299 -3.45 10.23 -3.74
N VAL A 300 -4.34 11.04 -4.33
CA VAL A 300 -4.51 12.44 -3.93
C VAL A 300 -4.90 12.58 -2.47
N PRO A 301 -5.93 11.87 -1.94
CA PRO A 301 -6.30 12.00 -0.53
C PRO A 301 -5.14 11.69 0.41
N LEU A 302 -4.47 10.54 0.21
CA LEU A 302 -3.39 10.12 1.09
C LEU A 302 -2.19 11.07 1.05
N MET A 303 -1.81 11.59 -0.13
CA MET A 303 -0.71 12.55 -0.25
C MET A 303 -1.09 13.91 0.38
N SER A 304 -2.30 14.40 0.08
CA SER A 304 -2.81 15.65 0.66
C SER A 304 -2.90 15.59 2.19
N ASP A 305 -3.37 14.46 2.74
CA ASP A 305 -3.49 14.25 4.17
C ASP A 305 -2.14 14.20 4.89
N LEU A 306 -1.06 13.92 4.15
CA LEU A 306 0.32 14.00 4.63
C LEU A 306 0.95 15.38 4.40
N GLY A 307 0.22 16.35 3.83
CA GLY A 307 0.76 17.66 3.47
C GLY A 307 1.73 17.60 2.28
N TRP A 308 1.69 16.54 1.46
CA TRP A 308 2.51 16.38 0.27
C TRP A 308 1.72 16.75 -0.99
N ASP A 309 2.14 17.81 -1.69
CA ASP A 309 1.43 18.38 -2.83
C ASP A 309 2.06 18.07 -4.20
N LEU A 310 3.26 17.51 -4.22
CA LEU A 310 3.94 17.16 -5.47
C LEU A 310 3.39 15.84 -6.02
N SER A 311 2.33 15.92 -6.80
CA SER A 311 1.77 14.78 -7.53
C SER A 311 1.30 15.21 -8.92
N VAL A 312 1.34 14.29 -9.87
CA VAL A 312 0.87 14.49 -11.25
C VAL A 312 -0.31 13.55 -11.49
N ASP A 313 -1.47 14.10 -11.83
CA ASP A 313 -2.67 13.34 -12.17
C ASP A 313 -2.62 12.93 -13.63
N LEU A 314 -2.40 11.64 -13.87
CA LEU A 314 -2.31 11.06 -15.22
C LEU A 314 -3.62 11.11 -16.01
N ALA A 315 -4.76 11.34 -15.35
CA ALA A 315 -6.04 11.44 -16.02
C ALA A 315 -6.30 12.85 -16.59
N HIS A 316 -5.67 13.86 -16.02
CA HIS A 316 -5.93 15.25 -16.36
C HIS A 316 -4.72 16.00 -16.93
N GLU A 317 -3.49 15.55 -16.62
CA GLU A 317 -2.27 16.16 -17.15
C GLU A 317 -1.97 15.62 -18.56
N GLN A 318 -1.79 16.54 -19.51
CA GLN A 318 -1.52 16.18 -20.91
C GLN A 318 -0.05 15.78 -21.15
N ASN A 319 0.89 16.38 -20.40
CA ASN A 319 2.32 16.21 -20.53
C ASN A 319 2.99 15.81 -19.21
N PRO A 320 2.60 14.66 -18.60
CA PRO A 320 3.10 14.26 -17.28
C PRO A 320 4.63 14.20 -17.20
N GLY A 321 5.29 13.76 -18.29
CA GLY A 321 6.74 13.65 -18.37
C GLY A 321 7.42 15.02 -18.29
N GLU A 322 6.98 15.98 -19.09
CA GLU A 322 7.54 17.33 -19.14
C GLU A 322 7.35 18.08 -17.81
N VAL A 323 6.12 18.05 -17.25
CA VAL A 323 5.81 18.69 -15.97
C VAL A 323 6.68 18.10 -14.85
N THR A 324 6.83 16.78 -14.81
CA THR A 324 7.68 16.12 -13.83
C THR A 324 9.14 16.50 -14.00
N ALA A 325 9.66 16.48 -15.23
CA ALA A 325 11.03 16.88 -15.52
C ALA A 325 11.29 18.35 -15.15
N GLN A 326 10.35 19.24 -15.41
CA GLN A 326 10.44 20.64 -15.02
C GLN A 326 10.59 20.80 -13.50
N VAL A 327 9.81 20.09 -12.69
CA VAL A 327 9.95 20.11 -11.22
C VAL A 327 11.35 19.68 -10.81
N ILE A 328 11.82 18.54 -11.33
CA ILE A 328 13.12 17.94 -10.98
C ILE A 328 14.31 18.81 -11.43
N THR A 329 14.18 19.52 -12.54
CA THR A 329 15.27 20.35 -13.07
C THR A 329 15.32 21.76 -12.46
N THR A 330 14.17 22.26 -11.96
CA THR A 330 14.07 23.59 -11.36
C THR A 330 14.23 23.57 -9.83
N ARG A 331 14.05 22.42 -9.18
CA ARG A 331 14.17 22.26 -7.73
C ARG A 331 15.19 21.17 -7.41
N LYS A 332 15.97 21.36 -6.36
CA LYS A 332 16.77 20.28 -5.74
C LYS A 332 15.90 19.55 -4.74
N GLY A 333 16.17 18.26 -4.51
CA GLY A 333 15.48 17.51 -3.48
C GLY A 333 15.57 18.17 -2.09
N ALA A 334 16.70 18.80 -1.79
CA ALA A 334 16.90 19.56 -0.55
C ALA A 334 15.93 20.76 -0.41
N ASP A 335 15.45 21.34 -1.51
CA ASP A 335 14.54 22.50 -1.47
C ASP A 335 13.15 22.14 -0.92
N VAL A 336 12.81 20.86 -0.90
CA VAL A 336 11.57 20.31 -0.35
C VAL A 336 11.80 19.50 0.93
N GLY A 337 12.99 19.57 1.49
CA GLY A 337 13.39 18.80 2.68
C GLY A 337 12.52 19.10 3.91
N ASP A 338 12.18 20.38 4.11
CA ASP A 338 11.28 20.77 5.21
C ASP A 338 9.86 20.20 5.02
N GLN A 339 9.37 20.12 3.77
CA GLN A 339 8.08 19.50 3.48
C GLN A 339 8.11 17.97 3.74
N VAL A 340 9.19 17.29 3.34
CA VAL A 340 9.39 15.85 3.66
C VAL A 340 9.44 15.63 5.17
N LYS A 341 10.11 16.53 5.91
CA LYS A 341 10.11 16.47 7.38
C LYS A 341 8.71 16.64 7.94
N GLY A 342 7.93 17.60 7.43
CA GLY A 342 6.52 17.77 7.82
C GLY A 342 5.67 16.53 7.58
N VAL A 343 5.90 15.81 6.46
CA VAL A 343 5.27 14.50 6.20
C VAL A 343 5.61 13.49 7.30
N HIS A 344 6.87 13.44 7.74
CA HIS A 344 7.29 12.52 8.81
C HIS A 344 6.65 12.87 10.14
N ASP A 345 6.68 14.16 10.54
CA ASP A 345 6.15 14.60 11.82
C ASP A 345 4.64 14.28 11.91
N LEU A 346 3.90 14.53 10.84
CA LEU A 346 2.47 14.21 10.77
C LEU A 346 2.20 12.70 10.71
N ALA A 347 3.03 11.94 9.99
CA ALA A 347 2.89 10.49 9.93
C ALA A 347 3.14 9.85 11.30
N ASP A 348 4.14 10.31 12.04
CA ASP A 348 4.44 9.82 13.38
C ASP A 348 3.29 10.11 14.35
N GLU A 349 2.71 11.34 14.34
CA GLU A 349 1.53 11.70 15.14
C GLU A 349 0.34 10.77 14.84
N ARG A 350 0.04 10.55 13.56
CA ARG A 350 -1.08 9.69 13.14
C ARG A 350 -0.86 8.22 13.49
N LEU A 351 0.37 7.74 13.40
CA LEU A 351 0.70 6.37 13.79
C LEU A 351 0.67 6.18 15.32
N ASP A 352 1.05 7.18 16.09
CA ASP A 352 0.91 7.16 17.56
C ASP A 352 -0.57 7.07 17.97
N ALA A 353 -1.45 7.83 17.31
CA ALA A 353 -2.89 7.72 17.51
C ALA A 353 -3.41 6.31 17.12
N ALA A 354 -2.90 5.72 16.04
CA ALA A 354 -3.25 4.37 15.64
C ALA A 354 -2.82 3.34 16.70
N VAL A 355 -1.59 3.42 17.20
CA VAL A 355 -1.09 2.56 18.28
C VAL A 355 -1.93 2.70 19.54
N ALA A 356 -2.22 3.92 19.98
CA ALA A 356 -3.05 4.18 21.15
C ALA A 356 -4.45 3.54 21.03
N SER A 357 -5.07 3.61 19.84
CA SER A 357 -6.35 2.97 19.61
C SER A 357 -6.25 1.44 19.62
N LEU A 358 -5.18 0.83 19.10
CA LEU A 358 -4.95 -0.62 19.15
C LEU A 358 -4.76 -1.12 20.58
N GLN A 359 -4.12 -0.34 21.45
CA GLN A 359 -3.92 -0.68 22.87
C GLN A 359 -5.24 -0.83 23.65
N THR A 360 -6.35 -0.28 23.15
CA THR A 360 -7.69 -0.47 23.74
C THR A 360 -8.28 -1.84 23.47
N VAL A 361 -7.71 -2.60 22.50
CA VAL A 361 -8.18 -3.95 22.18
C VAL A 361 -7.68 -4.91 23.24
N GLY A 362 -8.61 -5.47 24.01
CA GLY A 362 -8.30 -6.52 24.99
C GLY A 362 -7.79 -7.77 24.27
N THR A 363 -6.70 -8.34 24.77
CA THR A 363 -6.24 -9.67 24.37
C THR A 363 -7.14 -10.75 24.92
N ARG A 364 -7.32 -11.83 24.21
CA ARG A 364 -8.15 -12.99 24.61
C ARG A 364 -7.50 -13.79 25.75
#